data_5c280d895d17b6cb1ff346792030729b
#
_entry.id   5c280d895d17b6cb1ff346792030729b
#
_cell.length_a   1.000
_cell.length_b   1.000
_cell.length_c   1.000
_cell.angle_alpha   90.00
_cell.angle_beta   90.00
_cell.angle_gamma   90.00
#
_symmetry.space_group_name_H-M   'P 1'
#
loop_
_entity.id
_entity.type
_entity.pdbx_description
1 polymer ?
#
loop_
_entity_poly.entity_id
_entity_poly.type
_entity_poly.pdbx_seq_one_letter_code
_entity_poly.pdbx_strand_id
1 'polypeptide(L)' 'VIFTLYENARDKIGNEYNLKTGHYYYTDVTKPHAVRNESDVDRIHLVVDCYSNDALRTLIA' A
#
# COMPACT_ATOMS: atom_id res chain seq x y z
N VAL A 1 -8.61 -5.32 4.61
CA VAL A 1 -8.22 -3.92 4.40
C VAL A 1 -7.97 -3.68 2.91
N ILE A 2 -8.58 -2.65 2.40
CA ILE A 2 -8.45 -2.27 1.00
C ILE A 2 -7.51 -1.07 0.90
N PHE A 3 -6.45 -1.25 0.14
CA PHE A 3 -5.52 -0.18 -0.22
C PHE A 3 -5.79 0.23 -1.66
N THR A 4 -6.08 1.50 -1.87
CA THR A 4 -6.33 2.05 -3.21
C THR A 4 -5.16 2.93 -3.60
N LEU A 5 -4.56 2.65 -4.74
CA LEU A 5 -3.50 3.47 -5.33
C LEU A 5 -4.09 4.18 -6.55
N TYR A 6 -4.12 5.50 -6.50
CA TYR A 6 -4.68 6.32 -7.57
C TYR A 6 -3.61 6.71 -8.58
N GLU A 7 -3.94 6.60 -9.86
CA GLU A 7 -3.14 7.19 -10.92
C GLU A 7 -3.38 8.68 -11.00
N ASN A 8 -4.62 9.10 -10.71
CA ASN A 8 -5.02 10.50 -10.75
C ASN A 8 -6.01 10.76 -9.61
N ALA A 9 -5.60 11.57 -8.64
CA ALA A 9 -6.44 11.90 -7.50
C ALA A 9 -7.69 12.71 -7.88
N ARG A 10 -7.60 13.51 -8.95
CA ARG A 10 -8.73 14.32 -9.41
C ARG A 10 -9.87 13.46 -9.90
N ASP A 11 -9.57 12.44 -10.67
CA ASP A 11 -10.57 11.55 -11.29
C ASP A 11 -10.84 10.32 -10.43
N LYS A 12 -10.07 10.13 -9.36
CA LYS A 12 -10.14 8.96 -8.47
C LYS A 12 -10.05 7.64 -9.23
N ILE A 13 -9.25 7.62 -10.29
CA ILE A 13 -8.97 6.43 -11.07
C ILE A 13 -7.74 5.75 -10.47
N GLY A 14 -7.85 4.46 -10.16
CA GLY A 14 -6.76 3.71 -9.58
C GLY A 14 -7.11 2.24 -9.38
N ASN A 15 -6.22 1.53 -8.72
CA ASN A 15 -6.35 0.11 -8.46
C ASN A 15 -6.54 -0.15 -6.97
N GLU A 16 -7.42 -1.09 -6.66
CA GLU A 16 -7.65 -1.55 -5.29
C GLU A 16 -6.93 -2.86 -5.04
N TYR A 17 -6.29 -2.95 -3.87
CA TYR A 17 -5.57 -4.14 -3.45
C TYR A 17 -6.05 -4.55 -2.07
N ASN A 18 -6.42 -5.81 -1.92
CA ASN A 18 -6.81 -6.35 -0.62
C ASN A 18 -5.56 -6.82 0.12
N LEU A 19 -5.19 -6.09 1.17
CA LEU A 19 -4.01 -6.42 1.99
C LEU A 19 -4.36 -7.52 2.98
N LYS A 20 -3.73 -8.67 2.81
CA LYS A 20 -4.03 -9.87 3.60
C LYS A 20 -3.12 -9.98 4.81
N THR A 21 -3.63 -10.54 5.88
CA THR A 21 -2.89 -10.82 7.10
C THR A 21 -1.71 -11.77 6.81
N GLY A 22 -0.58 -11.52 7.46
CA GLY A 22 0.61 -12.36 7.34
C GLY A 22 1.43 -12.11 6.08
N HIS A 23 1.05 -11.14 5.28
CA HIS A 23 1.77 -10.74 4.07
C HIS A 23 2.42 -9.39 4.25
N TYR A 24 3.48 -9.15 3.50
CA TYR A 24 4.08 -7.81 3.42
C TYR A 24 3.97 -7.30 1.98
N TYR A 25 3.91 -5.97 1.88
CA TYR A 25 3.69 -5.31 0.59
C TYR A 25 4.62 -4.11 0.48
N TYR A 26 5.16 -3.91 -0.72
CA TYR A 26 5.81 -2.67 -1.07
C TYR A 26 4.81 -1.76 -1.77
N THR A 27 4.70 -0.52 -1.29
CA THR A 27 3.77 0.46 -1.88
C THR A 27 4.48 1.78 -2.11
N ASP A 28 4.16 2.44 -3.21
CA ASP A 28 4.66 3.77 -3.50
C ASP A 28 3.66 4.80 -2.98
N VAL A 29 3.89 5.26 -1.76
CA VAL A 29 3.00 6.23 -1.10
C VAL A 29 3.27 7.68 -1.51
N THR A 30 4.19 7.92 -2.46
CA THR A 30 4.34 9.23 -3.08
C THR A 30 3.17 9.56 -3.98
N LYS A 31 2.44 8.54 -4.43
CA LYS A 31 1.22 8.69 -5.23
C LYS A 31 0.00 8.83 -4.31
N PRO A 32 -1.07 9.49 -4.78
CA PRO A 32 -2.31 9.54 -4.03
C PRO A 32 -2.82 8.14 -3.72
N HIS A 33 -3.21 7.92 -2.47
CA HIS A 33 -3.66 6.62 -2.02
C HIS A 33 -4.68 6.76 -0.90
N ALA A 34 -5.41 5.68 -0.63
CA ALA A 34 -6.35 5.60 0.46
C ALA A 34 -6.35 4.19 1.05
N VAL A 35 -6.68 4.10 2.33
CA VAL A 35 -6.80 2.83 3.04
C VAL A 35 -8.14 2.80 3.74
N ARG A 36 -8.88 1.70 3.60
CA ARG A 36 -10.12 1.51 4.34
C ARG A 36 -10.22 0.09 4.88
N ASN A 37 -10.84 -0.04 6.04
CA ASN A 37 -11.14 -1.33 6.64
C ASN A 37 -12.65 -1.57 6.57
N GLU A 38 -13.07 -2.47 5.70
CA GLU A 38 -14.48 -2.84 5.52
C GLU A 38 -14.88 -4.07 6.34
N SER A 39 -13.96 -4.59 7.17
CA SER A 39 -14.24 -5.74 8.03
C SER A 39 -14.81 -5.30 9.38
N ASP A 40 -15.36 -6.24 10.13
CA ASP A 40 -15.88 -6.00 11.46
C ASP A 40 -14.78 -6.05 12.55
N VAL A 41 -13.54 -6.26 12.14
CA VAL A 41 -12.41 -6.46 13.06
C VAL A 41 -11.39 -5.35 12.83
N ASP A 42 -10.87 -4.80 13.92
CA ASP A 42 -9.77 -3.85 13.86
C ASP A 42 -8.53 -4.50 13.27
N ARG A 43 -7.80 -3.74 12.47
CA ARG A 43 -6.57 -4.19 11.83
C ARG A 43 -5.40 -3.30 12.26
N ILE A 44 -4.31 -3.95 12.59
CA ILE A 44 -3.07 -3.27 12.95
C ILE A 44 -2.07 -3.48 11.82
N HIS A 45 -1.50 -2.38 11.33
CA HIS A 45 -0.53 -2.40 10.25
C HIS A 45 0.78 -1.81 10.71
N LEU A 46 1.87 -2.51 10.41
CA LEU A 46 3.21 -1.98 10.60
C LEU A 46 3.68 -1.35 9.29
N VAL A 47 4.03 -0.08 9.35
CA VAL A 47 4.56 0.65 8.21
C VAL A 47 6.05 0.89 8.43
N VAL A 48 6.86 0.50 7.45
CA VAL A 48 8.31 0.66 7.51
C VAL A 48 8.74 1.54 6.34
N ASP A 49 9.31 2.69 6.66
CA ASP A 49 9.88 3.57 5.66
C ASP A 49 11.35 3.21 5.43
N CYS A 50 11.72 3.02 4.18
CA CYS A 50 13.07 2.62 3.80
C CYS A 50 13.67 3.63 2.83
N TYR A 51 14.96 3.90 2.99
CA TYR A 51 15.70 4.62 1.97
C TYR A 51 15.91 3.72 0.76
N SER A 52 15.73 4.28 -0.43
CA SER A 52 16.00 3.56 -1.66
C SER A 52 17.50 3.32 -1.80
N ASN A 53 17.88 2.06 -1.98
CA ASN A 53 19.26 1.66 -2.26
C ASN A 53 19.26 0.38 -3.11
N ASP A 54 20.47 -0.07 -3.49
CA ASP A 54 20.58 -1.24 -4.36
C ASP A 54 20.06 -2.52 -3.69
N ALA A 55 20.26 -2.67 -2.39
CA ALA A 55 19.78 -3.83 -1.66
C ALA A 55 18.24 -3.88 -1.66
N LEU A 56 17.59 -2.74 -1.41
CA LEU A 56 16.13 -2.65 -1.47
C LEU A 56 15.60 -2.93 -2.87
N ARG A 57 16.23 -2.37 -3.89
CA ARG A 57 15.83 -2.59 -5.29
C ARG A 57 15.93 -4.05 -5.67
N THR A 58 16.96 -4.74 -5.19
CA THR A 58 17.12 -6.17 -5.41
C THR A 58 16.02 -6.97 -4.75
N LEU A 59 15.63 -6.58 -3.53
CA LEU A 59 14.59 -7.27 -2.77
C LEU A 59 13.22 -7.18 -3.42
N ILE A 60 12.88 -6.04 -4.02
CA ILE A 60 11.54 -5.76 -4.57
C ILE A 60 11.45 -5.95 -6.09
N ALA A 61 12.55 -6.23 -6.74
CA ALA A 61 12.60 -6.37 -8.20
C ALA A 61 11.88 -7.62 -8.71
#